data_4df56cbf4bfb9a702fa4a79e97d26b44
#
_entry.id   4df56cbf4bfb9a702fa4a79e97d26b44
#
_cell.length_a   1.000
_cell.length_b   1.000
_cell.length_c   1.000
_cell.angle_alpha   90.00
_cell.angle_beta   90.00
_cell.angle_gamma   90.00
#
_symmetry.space_group_name_H-M   'P 1'
#
loop_
_entity.id
_entity.type
_entity.pdbx_description
1 polymer ?
#
loop_
_entity_poly.entity_id
_entity_poly.type
_entity_poly.pdbx_seq_one_letter_code
_entity_poly.pdbx_strand_id
1 'polypeptide(L)'
;MSHIKFDYSKVLDKFVAPHEVEYMQSQVTAADELIRKGTGAGSDFLGWLDLPEKYDREEFDRILKAAEKIKSDSDVLVVIGIGGSYLGAKAAIDFLNHHFANLQTKE
;
A
#
# COMPACT_ATOMS: atom_id res chain seq x y z
N MET A 1 -11.71 -1.82 -15.51
CA MET A 1 -12.72 -2.58 -14.73
C MET A 1 -12.11 -2.89 -13.39
N SER A 2 -12.75 -2.49 -12.29
CA SER A 2 -12.26 -2.82 -10.94
C SER A 2 -12.57 -4.29 -10.66
N HIS A 3 -11.54 -5.10 -10.41
CA HIS A 3 -11.68 -6.51 -10.03
C HIS A 3 -11.80 -6.71 -8.51
N ILE A 4 -11.70 -5.63 -7.74
CA ILE A 4 -11.81 -5.67 -6.29
C ILE A 4 -13.24 -5.32 -5.89
N LYS A 5 -13.87 -6.20 -5.10
CA LYS A 5 -15.19 -5.97 -4.51
C LYS A 5 -15.06 -6.01 -3.00
N PHE A 6 -15.70 -5.05 -2.34
CA PHE A 6 -15.85 -5.05 -0.89
C PHE A 6 -17.26 -5.56 -0.54
N ASP A 7 -17.32 -6.69 0.15
CA ASP A 7 -18.57 -7.30 0.58
C ASP A 7 -18.73 -7.21 2.10
N TYR A 8 -19.65 -6.38 2.54
CA TYR A 8 -20.00 -6.17 3.94
C TYR A 8 -21.40 -6.71 4.30
N SER A 9 -22.00 -7.53 3.44
CA SER A 9 -23.35 -8.09 3.64
C SER A 9 -23.50 -8.86 4.95
N LYS A 10 -22.43 -9.52 5.41
CA LYS A 10 -22.45 -10.30 6.66
C LYS A 10 -22.45 -9.44 7.93
N VAL A 11 -22.18 -8.15 7.81
CA VAL A 11 -22.14 -7.18 8.92
C VAL A 11 -23.49 -6.48 9.05
N LEU A 12 -24.18 -6.27 7.92
CA LEU A 12 -25.49 -5.62 7.90
C LEU A 12 -26.53 -6.42 8.68
N ASP A 13 -27.48 -5.70 9.26
CA ASP A 13 -28.62 -6.20 10.06
C ASP A 13 -28.24 -6.95 11.35
N LYS A 14 -26.99 -7.43 11.43
CA LYS A 14 -26.52 -8.16 12.60
C LYS A 14 -25.69 -7.28 13.56
N PHE A 15 -24.86 -6.43 13.02
CA PHE A 15 -23.96 -5.55 13.80
C PHE A 15 -24.15 -4.08 13.46
N VAL A 16 -24.53 -3.78 12.22
CA VAL A 16 -24.72 -2.41 11.70
C VAL A 16 -26.02 -2.39 10.91
N ALA A 17 -26.92 -1.48 11.24
CA ALA A 17 -28.15 -1.31 10.47
C ALA A 17 -27.84 -0.53 9.16
N PRO A 18 -28.59 -0.81 8.07
CA PRO A 18 -28.37 -0.13 6.79
C PRO A 18 -28.38 1.40 6.88
N HIS A 19 -29.27 1.97 7.69
CA HIS A 19 -29.35 3.42 7.87
C HIS A 19 -28.12 4.02 8.56
N GLU A 20 -27.37 3.25 9.38
CA GLU A 20 -26.13 3.72 10.00
C GLU A 20 -25.04 3.89 8.96
N VAL A 21 -24.98 3.00 7.95
CA VAL A 21 -24.07 3.15 6.82
C VAL A 21 -24.40 4.41 6.01
N GLU A 22 -25.69 4.65 5.75
CA GLU A 22 -26.15 5.86 5.06
C GLU A 22 -25.81 7.15 5.84
N TYR A 23 -25.98 7.16 7.16
CA TYR A 23 -25.60 8.29 8.01
C TYR A 23 -24.11 8.61 7.96
N MET A 24 -23.27 7.60 7.82
CA MET A 24 -21.81 7.81 7.72
C MET A 24 -21.38 8.43 6.39
N GLN A 25 -22.20 8.34 5.35
CA GLN A 25 -21.82 8.80 4.00
C GLN A 25 -21.40 10.28 3.96
N SER A 26 -22.13 11.15 4.64
CA SER A 26 -21.80 12.59 4.67
C SER A 26 -20.48 12.87 5.38
N GLN A 27 -20.17 12.12 6.44
CA GLN A 27 -18.92 12.26 7.18
C GLN A 27 -17.74 11.74 6.35
N VAL A 28 -17.93 10.60 5.68
CA VAL A 28 -16.91 10.02 4.78
C VAL A 28 -16.63 10.97 3.61
N THR A 29 -17.68 11.54 3.02
CA THR A 29 -17.52 12.52 1.93
C THR A 29 -16.74 13.76 2.40
N ALA A 30 -17.09 14.31 3.57
CA ALA A 30 -16.39 15.46 4.12
C ALA A 30 -14.91 15.15 4.42
N ALA A 31 -14.61 13.96 4.96
CA ALA A 31 -13.25 13.50 5.22
C ALA A 31 -12.44 13.31 3.93
N ASP A 32 -13.03 12.70 2.90
CA ASP A 32 -12.39 12.54 1.59
C ASP A 32 -12.08 13.91 0.95
N GLU A 33 -13.00 14.87 1.05
CA GLU A 33 -12.76 16.24 0.57
C GLU A 33 -11.60 16.93 1.30
N LEU A 34 -11.47 16.77 2.61
CA LEU A 34 -10.35 17.32 3.38
C LEU A 34 -9.01 16.77 2.90
N ILE A 35 -8.94 15.46 2.64
CA ILE A 35 -7.74 14.79 2.12
C ILE A 35 -7.42 15.32 0.73
N ARG A 36 -8.38 15.34 -0.19
CA ARG A 36 -8.15 15.75 -1.59
C ARG A 36 -7.80 17.23 -1.73
N LYS A 37 -8.38 18.09 -0.88
CA LYS A 37 -8.09 19.53 -0.85
C LYS A 37 -6.82 19.86 -0.07
N GLY A 38 -6.29 18.93 0.71
CA GLY A 38 -5.13 19.16 1.56
C GLY A 38 -5.37 20.24 2.62
N THR A 39 -6.56 20.31 3.18
CA THR A 39 -6.96 21.36 4.12
C THR A 39 -7.15 20.87 5.55
N GLY A 40 -7.02 19.57 5.78
CA GLY A 40 -7.11 18.94 7.09
C GLY A 40 -5.80 18.97 7.85
N ALA A 41 -5.85 18.60 9.13
CA ALA A 41 -4.65 18.38 9.94
C ALA A 41 -3.81 17.25 9.30
N GLY A 42 -2.49 17.47 9.19
CA GLY A 42 -1.57 16.52 8.55
C GLY A 42 -1.50 16.64 7.02
N SER A 43 -1.99 17.72 6.44
CA SER A 43 -1.94 17.99 5.00
C SER A 43 -0.51 17.99 4.42
N ASP A 44 0.51 18.23 5.25
CA ASP A 44 1.91 18.15 4.84
C ASP A 44 2.38 16.71 4.54
N PHE A 45 1.59 15.71 4.88
CA PHE A 45 1.91 14.28 4.74
C PHE A 45 1.02 13.55 3.72
N LEU A 46 0.57 14.23 2.67
CA LEU A 46 -0.32 13.66 1.65
C LEU A 46 0.41 13.18 0.37
N GLY A 47 1.75 13.15 0.36
CA GLY A 47 2.53 12.70 -0.81
C GLY A 47 2.21 11.29 -1.30
N TRP A 48 1.64 10.44 -0.45
CA TRP A 48 1.23 9.07 -0.79
C TRP A 48 -0.05 9.01 -1.65
N LEU A 49 -0.90 10.04 -1.62
CA LEU A 49 -2.25 10.02 -2.21
C LEU A 49 -2.24 9.74 -3.71
N ASP A 50 -1.38 10.46 -4.43
CA ASP A 50 -1.25 10.35 -5.88
C ASP A 50 0.01 9.58 -6.32
N LEU A 51 0.81 9.08 -5.38
CA LEU A 51 2.09 8.45 -5.66
C LEU A 51 2.01 7.31 -6.70
N PRO A 52 0.97 6.45 -6.74
CA PRO A 52 0.87 5.41 -7.75
C PRO A 52 0.78 5.94 -9.19
N GLU A 53 0.31 7.18 -9.36
CA GLU A 53 0.13 7.80 -10.67
C GLU A 53 1.19 8.87 -10.98
N LYS A 54 1.61 9.62 -9.95
CA LYS A 54 2.47 10.80 -10.05
C LYS A 54 3.85 10.62 -9.39
N TYR A 55 4.40 9.41 -9.45
CA TYR A 55 5.76 9.17 -8.95
C TYR A 55 6.82 9.77 -9.87
N ASP A 56 7.98 10.12 -9.31
CA ASP A 56 9.15 10.57 -10.07
C ASP A 56 9.73 9.40 -10.88
N ARG A 57 9.63 9.51 -12.20
CA ARG A 57 10.10 8.47 -13.11
C ARG A 57 11.62 8.37 -13.18
N GLU A 58 12.34 9.48 -13.03
CA GLU A 58 13.80 9.48 -13.02
C GLU A 58 14.32 8.81 -11.73
N GLU A 59 13.68 9.10 -10.60
CA GLU A 59 13.96 8.41 -9.35
C GLU A 59 13.68 6.92 -9.45
N PHE A 60 12.55 6.55 -10.04
CA PHE A 60 12.20 5.14 -10.23
C PHE A 60 13.22 4.41 -11.10
N ASP A 61 13.69 5.02 -12.21
CA ASP A 61 14.75 4.45 -13.05
C ASP A 61 16.07 4.29 -12.27
N ARG A 62 16.38 5.21 -11.38
CA ARG A 62 17.55 5.09 -10.48
C ARG A 62 17.40 3.92 -9.51
N ILE A 63 16.19 3.72 -8.96
CA ILE A 63 15.86 2.57 -8.09
C ILE A 63 16.06 1.26 -8.85
N LEU A 64 15.56 1.15 -10.07
CA LEU A 64 15.74 -0.04 -10.90
C LEU A 64 17.22 -0.35 -11.16
N LYS A 65 18.02 0.65 -11.51
CA LYS A 65 19.47 0.49 -11.71
C LYS A 65 20.17 0.04 -10.43
N ALA A 66 19.79 0.61 -9.28
CA ALA A 66 20.34 0.19 -7.99
C ALA A 66 19.94 -1.26 -7.64
N ALA A 67 18.70 -1.65 -7.93
CA ALA A 67 18.23 -3.02 -7.71
C ALA A 67 19.01 -4.03 -8.56
N GLU A 68 19.23 -3.75 -9.85
CA GLU A 68 20.04 -4.62 -10.72
C GLU A 68 21.49 -4.72 -10.24
N LYS A 69 22.08 -3.61 -9.79
CA LYS A 69 23.43 -3.62 -9.20
C LYS A 69 23.49 -4.50 -7.96
N ILE A 70 22.53 -4.36 -7.03
CA ILE A 70 22.47 -5.19 -5.80
C ILE A 70 22.34 -6.67 -6.16
N LYS A 71 21.49 -6.99 -7.13
CA LYS A 71 21.32 -8.38 -7.61
C LYS A 71 22.60 -8.99 -8.19
N SER A 72 23.42 -8.18 -8.86
CA SER A 72 24.67 -8.64 -9.46
C SER A 72 25.82 -8.77 -8.45
N ASP A 73 25.81 -7.95 -7.42
CA ASP A 73 26.93 -7.82 -6.48
C ASP A 73 26.73 -8.55 -5.15
N SER A 74 25.49 -9.05 -4.89
CA SER A 74 25.12 -9.57 -3.57
C SER A 74 24.33 -10.86 -3.66
N ASP A 75 24.66 -11.82 -2.82
CA ASP A 75 23.91 -13.07 -2.67
C ASP A 75 22.70 -12.90 -1.73
N VAL A 76 22.79 -11.96 -0.79
CA VAL A 76 21.76 -11.72 0.23
C VAL A 76 21.52 -10.23 0.40
N LEU A 77 20.24 -9.83 0.39
CA LEU A 77 19.81 -8.50 0.79
C LEU A 77 19.12 -8.58 2.15
N VAL A 78 19.65 -7.84 3.13
CA VAL A 78 19.04 -7.75 4.47
C VAL A 78 18.33 -6.41 4.61
N VAL A 79 17.02 -6.44 4.82
CA VAL A 79 16.20 -5.25 5.07
C VAL A 79 16.01 -5.08 6.58
N ILE A 80 16.52 -3.99 7.13
CA ILE A 80 16.39 -3.63 8.54
C ILE A 80 15.39 -2.49 8.65
N GLY A 81 14.33 -2.69 9.43
CA GLY A 81 13.30 -1.68 9.65
C GLY A 81 12.33 -2.10 10.75
N ILE A 82 11.54 -1.16 11.22
CA ILE A 82 10.51 -1.40 12.23
C ILE A 82 9.14 -0.98 11.69
N GLY A 83 8.11 -1.77 11.94
CA GLY A 83 6.75 -1.48 11.49
C GLY A 83 6.65 -1.23 9.99
N GLY A 84 6.08 -0.09 9.58
CA GLY A 84 5.92 0.29 8.18
C GLY A 84 7.20 0.36 7.36
N SER A 85 8.35 0.54 8.00
CA SER A 85 9.64 0.62 7.31
C SER A 85 10.09 -0.70 6.67
N TYR A 86 9.52 -1.85 7.09
CA TYR A 86 9.83 -3.14 6.47
C TYR A 86 8.60 -3.93 6.00
N LEU A 87 7.44 -3.70 6.61
CA LEU A 87 6.23 -4.50 6.34
C LEU A 87 5.77 -4.38 4.89
N GLY A 88 5.92 -3.21 4.26
CA GLY A 88 5.59 -3.02 2.85
C GLY A 88 6.47 -3.87 1.93
N ALA A 89 7.78 -3.85 2.13
CA ALA A 89 8.72 -4.68 1.40
C ALA A 89 8.46 -6.18 1.64
N LYS A 90 8.22 -6.57 2.91
CA LYS A 90 7.87 -7.95 3.26
C LYS A 90 6.59 -8.41 2.57
N ALA A 91 5.54 -7.59 2.57
CA ALA A 91 4.28 -7.94 1.91
C ALA A 91 4.47 -8.18 0.41
N ALA A 92 5.25 -7.34 -0.28
CA ALA A 92 5.57 -7.53 -1.69
C ALA A 92 6.39 -8.81 -1.93
N ILE A 93 7.39 -9.07 -1.10
CA ILE A 93 8.22 -10.29 -1.20
C ILE A 93 7.36 -11.53 -1.00
N ASP A 94 6.55 -11.58 0.05
CA ASP A 94 5.70 -12.74 0.36
C ASP A 94 4.61 -12.97 -0.71
N PHE A 95 4.12 -11.89 -1.34
CA PHE A 95 3.13 -11.98 -2.40
C PHE A 95 3.71 -12.49 -3.72
N LEU A 96 4.94 -12.09 -4.05
CA LEU A 96 5.57 -12.39 -5.34
C LEU A 96 6.40 -13.67 -5.35
N ASN A 97 6.73 -14.22 -4.18
CA ASN A 97 7.60 -15.37 -4.06
C ASN A 97 6.88 -16.57 -3.46
N HIS A 98 7.50 -17.74 -3.58
CA HIS A 98 7.07 -18.93 -2.90
C HIS A 98 7.27 -18.78 -1.38
N HIS A 99 6.36 -19.36 -0.55
CA HIS A 99 6.44 -19.26 0.92
C HIS A 99 7.77 -19.72 1.53
N PHE A 100 8.49 -20.59 0.85
CA PHE A 100 9.81 -21.08 1.25
C PHE A 100 10.94 -20.57 0.37
N ALA A 101 10.78 -19.37 -0.21
CA ALA A 101 11.78 -18.79 -1.12
C ALA A 101 13.20 -18.75 -0.51
N ASN A 102 13.30 -18.47 0.80
CA ASN A 102 14.60 -18.44 1.49
C ASN A 102 15.26 -19.81 1.69
N LEU A 103 14.53 -20.90 1.45
CA LEU A 103 15.04 -22.28 1.56
C LEU A 103 15.30 -22.92 0.19
N GLN A 104 14.94 -22.23 -0.88
CA GLN A 104 15.17 -22.69 -2.24
C GLN A 104 16.59 -22.31 -2.67
N THR A 105 17.34 -23.27 -3.19
CA THR A 105 18.59 -22.98 -3.88
C THR A 105 18.31 -22.23 -5.18
N LYS A 106 19.08 -21.18 -5.44
CA LYS A 106 19.07 -20.55 -6.76
C LYS A 106 19.58 -21.58 -7.79
N GLU A 107 18.71 -21.99 -8.71
CA GLU A 107 19.12 -22.64 -9.94
C GLU A 107 19.75 -21.65 -10.90
#